data_a549e0f1f3c1777d3b0ee279d163934a
#
_entry.id   a549e0f1f3c1777d3b0ee279d163934a
#
_cell.length_a   1.000
_cell.length_b   1.000
_cell.length_c   1.000
_cell.angle_alpha   90.00
_cell.angle_beta   90.00
_cell.angle_gamma   90.00
#
_symmetry.space_group_name_H-M   'P 1'
#
loop_
_entity.id
_entity.type
_entity.pdbx_description
1 polymer ?
#
loop_
_entity_poly.entity_id
_entity_poly.type
_entity_poly.pdbx_seq_one_letter_code
_entity_poly.pdbx_strand_id
1 'polypeptide(L)'
;IGDKAFYKCTALTKVTIPDKVKTIGKQAFYGCKNLKTVTIGKNVSKIGSKAFYGCKKLKTLIIKSKKLTTKKIGSKAFSKTPKSMTVKVPKKKYKSYKPMLIKRGVNKKAKFKKI
;
A
#
# COMPACT_ATOMS: atom_id res chain seq x y z
N ILE A 1 -10.13 3.10 8.11
CA ILE A 1 -9.09 2.65 9.07
C ILE A 1 -8.43 3.88 9.65
N GLY A 2 -8.51 4.00 10.97
CA GLY A 2 -7.99 5.17 11.68
C GLY A 2 -6.47 5.28 11.69
N ASP A 3 -5.99 6.46 12.07
CA ASP A 3 -4.57 6.71 12.22
C ASP A 3 -3.97 5.74 13.24
N LYS A 4 -2.83 5.17 12.90
CA LYS A 4 -2.10 4.23 13.77
C LYS A 4 -2.89 3.01 14.24
N ALA A 5 -4.00 2.67 13.57
CA ALA A 5 -4.88 1.57 14.00
C ALA A 5 -4.11 0.27 14.26
N PHE A 6 -3.11 -0.06 13.44
CA PHE A 6 -2.29 -1.26 13.57
C PHE A 6 -0.80 -0.92 13.64
N TYR A 7 -0.48 0.22 14.25
CA TYR A 7 0.89 0.71 14.37
C TYR A 7 1.78 -0.34 15.05
N LYS A 8 2.86 -0.74 14.35
CA LYS A 8 3.82 -1.74 14.83
C LYS A 8 3.19 -3.08 15.25
N CYS A 9 2.11 -3.48 14.59
CA CYS A 9 1.48 -4.78 14.85
C CYS A 9 2.32 -5.88 14.18
N THR A 10 3.31 -6.40 14.88
CA THR A 10 4.25 -7.39 14.34
C THR A 10 3.64 -8.77 14.14
N ALA A 11 2.46 -9.03 14.72
CA ALA A 11 1.73 -10.30 14.54
C ALA A 11 1.03 -10.39 13.18
N LEU A 12 0.79 -9.24 12.51
CA LEU A 12 0.11 -9.24 11.22
C LEU A 12 1.01 -9.79 10.11
N THR A 13 0.50 -10.78 9.39
CA THR A 13 1.20 -11.36 8.22
C THR A 13 0.43 -11.11 6.92
N LYS A 14 -0.88 -10.89 7.00
CA LYS A 14 -1.74 -10.65 5.85
C LYS A 14 -2.83 -9.66 6.24
N VAL A 15 -3.08 -8.69 5.37
CA VAL A 15 -4.14 -7.71 5.56
C VAL A 15 -4.96 -7.62 4.28
N THR A 16 -6.28 -7.74 4.43
CA THR A 16 -7.22 -7.50 3.35
C THR A 16 -8.09 -6.32 3.74
N ILE A 17 -7.95 -5.21 3.04
CA ILE A 17 -8.78 -4.02 3.26
C ILE A 17 -10.08 -4.22 2.48
N PRO A 18 -11.23 -4.35 3.19
CA PRO A 18 -12.51 -4.63 2.52
C PRO A 18 -12.96 -3.52 1.58
N ASP A 19 -13.89 -3.88 0.68
CA ASP A 19 -14.42 -2.92 -0.29
C ASP A 19 -15.19 -1.75 0.35
N LYS A 20 -15.68 -1.89 1.57
CA LYS A 20 -16.37 -0.80 2.28
C LYS A 20 -15.44 0.28 2.81
N VAL A 21 -14.15 -0.02 2.93
CA VAL A 21 -13.19 0.93 3.46
C VAL A 21 -12.81 1.96 2.40
N LYS A 22 -12.94 3.24 2.74
CA LYS A 22 -12.65 4.36 1.83
C LYS A 22 -11.30 5.01 2.12
N THR A 23 -10.85 4.97 3.36
CA THR A 23 -9.60 5.63 3.77
C THR A 23 -8.75 4.74 4.66
N ILE A 24 -7.44 4.87 4.49
CA ILE A 24 -6.45 4.25 5.37
C ILE A 24 -5.69 5.40 6.02
N GLY A 25 -5.71 5.44 7.36
CA GLY A 25 -5.15 6.56 8.11
C GLY A 25 -3.63 6.64 8.10
N LYS A 26 -3.11 7.74 8.63
CA LYS A 26 -1.66 7.95 8.76
C LYS A 26 -1.08 6.86 9.64
N GLN A 27 0.02 6.27 9.21
CA GLN A 27 0.75 5.26 9.96
C GLN A 27 -0.10 4.05 10.38
N ALA A 28 -1.21 3.79 9.69
CA ALA A 28 -2.13 2.72 10.07
C ALA A 28 -1.45 1.36 10.21
N PHE A 29 -0.51 1.05 9.34
CA PHE A 29 0.26 -0.21 9.36
C PHE A 29 1.77 0.05 9.44
N TYR A 30 2.16 1.19 10.01
CA TYR A 30 3.56 1.56 10.18
C TYR A 30 4.29 0.49 10.99
N GLY A 31 5.42 0.03 10.48
CA GLY A 31 6.25 -0.91 11.22
C GLY A 31 5.67 -2.31 11.39
N CYS A 32 4.66 -2.68 10.60
CA CYS A 32 4.15 -4.06 10.57
C CYS A 32 5.18 -4.92 9.83
N LYS A 33 6.31 -5.17 10.48
CA LYS A 33 7.50 -5.75 9.84
C LYS A 33 7.34 -7.18 9.36
N ASN A 34 6.32 -7.91 9.82
CA ASN A 34 6.06 -9.29 9.40
C ASN A 34 4.95 -9.40 8.36
N LEU A 35 4.38 -8.26 7.95
CA LEU A 35 3.30 -8.23 6.97
C LEU A 35 3.83 -8.59 5.58
N LYS A 36 3.30 -9.67 5.00
CA LYS A 36 3.76 -10.21 3.71
C LYS A 36 2.84 -9.89 2.55
N THR A 37 1.54 -9.82 2.80
CA THR A 37 0.55 -9.60 1.75
C THR A 37 -0.46 -8.55 2.19
N VAL A 38 -0.68 -7.56 1.32
CA VAL A 38 -1.70 -6.52 1.53
C VAL A 38 -2.58 -6.46 0.29
N THR A 39 -3.90 -6.52 0.51
CA THR A 39 -4.88 -6.27 -0.55
C THR A 39 -5.64 -5.01 -0.20
N ILE A 40 -5.61 -4.04 -1.09
CA ILE A 40 -6.34 -2.78 -0.92
C ILE A 40 -7.63 -2.86 -1.73
N GLY A 41 -8.78 -2.77 -1.03
CA GLY A 41 -10.10 -2.92 -1.61
C GLY A 41 -10.45 -1.83 -2.62
N LYS A 42 -11.47 -2.10 -3.43
CA LYS A 42 -11.80 -1.28 -4.61
C LYS A 42 -12.28 0.15 -4.31
N ASN A 43 -12.72 0.43 -3.10
CA ASN A 43 -13.25 1.76 -2.75
C ASN A 43 -12.27 2.64 -1.95
N VAL A 44 -11.06 2.18 -1.72
CA VAL A 44 -10.06 3.00 -1.05
C VAL A 44 -9.65 4.14 -1.98
N SER A 45 -9.88 5.37 -1.53
CA SER A 45 -9.54 6.57 -2.29
C SER A 45 -8.44 7.40 -1.63
N LYS A 46 -8.09 7.10 -0.37
CA LYS A 46 -7.09 7.87 0.37
C LYS A 46 -6.24 6.94 1.25
N ILE A 47 -4.92 7.16 1.19
CA ILE A 47 -3.95 6.43 2.01
C ILE A 47 -3.08 7.47 2.72
N GLY A 48 -3.02 7.40 4.04
CA GLY A 48 -2.28 8.37 4.85
C GLY A 48 -0.76 8.25 4.72
N SER A 49 -0.06 9.29 5.16
CA SER A 49 1.41 9.29 5.14
C SER A 49 1.94 8.14 5.99
N LYS A 50 3.00 7.51 5.50
CA LYS A 50 3.66 6.38 6.16
C LYS A 50 2.74 5.22 6.53
N ALA A 51 1.61 5.06 5.83
CA ALA A 51 0.62 4.02 6.17
C ALA A 51 1.22 2.61 6.20
N PHE A 52 2.13 2.29 5.28
CA PHE A 52 2.81 0.99 5.22
C PHE A 52 4.32 1.13 5.33
N TYR A 53 4.77 2.21 5.94
CA TYR A 53 6.20 2.47 6.12
C TYR A 53 6.84 1.38 6.98
N GLY A 54 7.95 0.85 6.51
CA GLY A 54 8.68 -0.14 7.30
C GLY A 54 8.09 -1.54 7.32
N CYS A 55 7.17 -1.83 6.40
CA CYS A 55 6.69 -3.21 6.21
C CYS A 55 7.76 -4.00 5.46
N LYS A 56 8.81 -4.39 6.19
CA LYS A 56 10.06 -4.90 5.62
C LYS A 56 9.97 -6.25 4.94
N LYS A 57 8.91 -7.01 5.18
CA LYS A 57 8.70 -8.33 4.58
C LYS A 57 7.57 -8.35 3.56
N LEU A 58 7.07 -7.18 3.16
CA LEU A 58 5.96 -7.09 2.22
C LEU A 58 6.39 -7.63 0.85
N LYS A 59 5.81 -8.76 0.46
CA LYS A 59 6.11 -9.42 -0.82
C LYS A 59 5.11 -9.07 -1.90
N THR A 60 3.84 -8.93 -1.54
CA THR A 60 2.77 -8.73 -2.50
C THR A 60 1.83 -7.63 -2.03
N LEU A 61 1.70 -6.62 -2.87
CA LEU A 61 0.75 -5.52 -2.67
C LEU A 61 -0.24 -5.56 -3.83
N ILE A 62 -1.50 -5.84 -3.51
CA ILE A 62 -2.57 -5.92 -4.51
C ILE A 62 -3.46 -4.71 -4.33
N ILE A 63 -3.56 -3.87 -5.36
CA ILE A 63 -4.41 -2.68 -5.34
C ILE A 63 -5.56 -2.88 -6.29
N LYS A 64 -6.76 -3.06 -5.75
CA LYS A 64 -7.98 -3.20 -6.54
C LYS A 64 -8.62 -1.85 -6.86
N SER A 65 -8.33 -0.83 -6.05
CA SER A 65 -8.91 0.49 -6.21
C SER A 65 -8.44 1.17 -7.50
N LYS A 66 -9.38 1.82 -8.18
CA LYS A 66 -9.10 2.67 -9.35
C LYS A 66 -9.23 4.15 -9.00
N LYS A 67 -9.36 4.47 -7.70
CA LYS A 67 -9.69 5.82 -7.22
C LYS A 67 -8.50 6.60 -6.68
N LEU A 68 -7.31 6.01 -6.67
CA LEU A 68 -6.13 6.66 -6.10
C LEU A 68 -5.53 7.70 -7.03
N THR A 69 -5.05 8.78 -6.43
CA THR A 69 -4.26 9.80 -7.11
C THR A 69 -3.05 10.12 -6.23
N THR A 70 -2.03 10.74 -6.82
CA THR A 70 -0.82 11.08 -6.06
C THR A 70 -1.15 11.98 -4.86
N LYS A 71 -2.07 12.92 -5.02
CA LYS A 71 -2.47 13.83 -3.93
C LYS A 71 -3.18 13.12 -2.78
N LYS A 72 -3.81 11.99 -3.06
CA LYS A 72 -4.58 11.25 -2.05
C LYS A 72 -3.74 10.18 -1.33
N ILE A 73 -2.50 10.03 -1.71
CA ILE A 73 -1.57 9.14 -1.03
C ILE A 73 -0.53 10.00 -0.33
N GLY A 74 -0.41 9.85 0.99
CA GLY A 74 0.52 10.62 1.79
C GLY A 74 1.99 10.28 1.50
N SER A 75 2.89 11.17 1.93
CA SER A 75 4.31 10.99 1.71
C SER A 75 4.82 9.72 2.39
N LYS A 76 5.74 9.02 1.72
CA LYS A 76 6.40 7.83 2.25
C LYS A 76 5.44 6.71 2.64
N ALA A 77 4.24 6.67 2.04
CA ALA A 77 3.23 5.67 2.39
C ALA A 77 3.76 4.23 2.31
N PHE A 78 4.63 3.94 1.34
CA PHE A 78 5.19 2.62 1.11
C PHE A 78 6.72 2.57 1.24
N SER A 79 7.32 3.56 1.88
CA SER A 79 8.78 3.60 2.03
C SER A 79 9.28 2.48 2.96
N LYS A 80 10.52 2.06 2.75
CA LYS A 80 11.15 0.99 3.53
C LYS A 80 10.42 -0.35 3.37
N THR A 81 9.89 -0.59 2.17
CA THR A 81 9.38 -1.90 1.75
C THR A 81 10.40 -2.55 0.81
N PRO A 82 10.33 -3.89 0.62
CA PRO A 82 11.35 -4.59 -0.18
C PRO A 82 11.38 -4.18 -1.65
N LYS A 83 12.58 -4.08 -2.21
CA LYS A 83 12.75 -3.85 -3.65
C LYS A 83 12.28 -5.03 -4.51
N SER A 84 12.17 -6.22 -3.91
CA SER A 84 11.70 -7.42 -4.61
C SER A 84 10.19 -7.59 -4.58
N MET A 85 9.46 -6.60 -4.03
CA MET A 85 8.00 -6.65 -3.92
C MET A 85 7.34 -6.74 -5.29
N THR A 86 6.23 -7.50 -5.35
CA THR A 86 5.35 -7.52 -6.51
C THR A 86 4.14 -6.65 -6.20
N VAL A 87 3.85 -5.70 -7.10
CA VAL A 87 2.70 -4.80 -6.97
C VAL A 87 1.74 -5.10 -8.10
N LYS A 88 0.50 -5.46 -7.75
CA LYS A 88 -0.55 -5.76 -8.73
C LYS A 88 -1.54 -4.61 -8.75
N VAL A 89 -1.75 -4.04 -9.93
CA VAL A 89 -2.61 -2.87 -10.11
C VAL A 89 -3.63 -3.10 -11.21
N PRO A 90 -4.77 -2.39 -11.19
CA PRO A 90 -5.76 -2.51 -12.26
C PRO A 90 -5.12 -2.20 -13.62
N LYS A 91 -5.44 -3.00 -14.62
CA LYS A 91 -4.89 -2.86 -15.97
C LYS A 91 -5.03 -1.42 -16.48
N LYS A 92 -6.22 -0.82 -16.30
CA LYS A 92 -6.49 0.55 -16.77
C LYS A 92 -5.67 1.61 -16.05
N LYS A 93 -5.15 1.31 -14.87
CA LYS A 93 -4.40 2.27 -14.05
C LYS A 93 -2.90 2.02 -14.04
N TYR A 94 -2.44 1.00 -14.74
CA TYR A 94 -1.02 0.62 -14.70
C TYR A 94 -0.09 1.79 -15.00
N LYS A 95 -0.33 2.52 -16.09
CA LYS A 95 0.53 3.62 -16.49
C LYS A 95 0.56 4.77 -15.50
N SER A 96 -0.55 5.03 -14.80
CA SER A 96 -0.61 6.12 -13.82
C SER A 96 -0.17 5.68 -12.43
N TYR A 97 -0.49 4.44 -12.04
CA TYR A 97 -0.19 3.95 -10.69
C TYR A 97 1.28 3.63 -10.48
N LYS A 98 1.95 3.12 -11.50
CA LYS A 98 3.37 2.76 -11.35
C LYS A 98 4.22 3.96 -10.89
N PRO A 99 4.25 5.10 -11.61
CA PRO A 99 5.04 6.25 -11.14
C PRO A 99 4.49 6.84 -9.85
N MET A 100 3.17 6.84 -9.65
CA MET A 100 2.55 7.32 -8.43
C MET A 100 3.05 6.57 -7.19
N LEU A 101 3.03 5.25 -7.26
CA LEU A 101 3.45 4.40 -6.14
C LEU A 101 4.95 4.51 -5.88
N ILE A 102 5.76 4.61 -6.92
CA ILE A 102 7.20 4.83 -6.78
C ILE A 102 7.45 6.16 -6.08
N LYS A 103 6.73 7.20 -6.46
CA LYS A 103 6.84 8.51 -5.80
C LYS A 103 6.48 8.42 -4.32
N ARG A 104 5.59 7.53 -3.94
CA ARG A 104 5.15 7.35 -2.55
C ARG A 104 5.88 6.24 -1.80
N GLY A 105 7.01 5.79 -2.32
CA GLY A 105 7.94 4.95 -1.59
C GLY A 105 8.15 3.54 -2.12
N VAL A 106 7.33 3.06 -3.05
CA VAL A 106 7.58 1.76 -3.67
C VAL A 106 8.90 1.84 -4.44
N ASN A 107 9.79 0.86 -4.23
CA ASN A 107 11.08 0.85 -4.88
C ASN A 107 10.88 0.68 -6.40
N LYS A 108 11.64 1.46 -7.20
CA LYS A 108 11.56 1.39 -8.66
C LYS A 108 11.89 0.01 -9.24
N LYS A 109 12.57 -0.84 -8.46
CA LYS A 109 12.90 -2.22 -8.86
C LYS A 109 11.77 -3.20 -8.59
N ALA A 110 10.70 -2.79 -7.91
CA ALA A 110 9.55 -3.65 -7.66
C ALA A 110 8.94 -4.10 -8.99
N LYS A 111 8.36 -5.30 -8.97
CA LYS A 111 7.67 -5.83 -10.16
C LYS A 111 6.23 -5.33 -10.17
N PHE A 112 5.83 -4.67 -11.23
CA PHE A 112 4.44 -4.21 -11.39
C PHE A 112 3.72 -5.11 -12.39
N LYS A 113 2.57 -5.63 -11.97
CA LYS A 113 1.73 -6.51 -12.79
C LYS A 113 0.32 -5.95 -12.91
N LYS A 114 -0.30 -6.22 -14.05
CA LYS A 114 -1.70 -5.85 -14.30
C LYS A 114 -2.63 -6.95 -13.79
N ILE A 115 -3.77 -6.54 -13.22
CA ILE A 115 -4.82 -7.48 -12.83
C ILE A 115 -6.17 -7.14 -13.45
#